data_197e6378339e85d581a4e7716ac202f9
#
_entry.id   197e6378339e85d581a4e7716ac202f9
#
_cell.length_a   1.000
_cell.length_b   1.000
_cell.length_c   1.000
_cell.angle_alpha   90.00
_cell.angle_beta   90.00
_cell.angle_gamma   90.00
#
_symmetry.space_group_name_H-M   'P 1'
#
loop_
_entity.id
_entity.type
_entity.pdbx_description
1 polymer ?
#
loop_
_entity_poly.entity_id
_entity_poly.type
_entity_poly.pdbx_seq_one_letter_code
_entity_poly.pdbx_strand_id
1 'polypeptide(L)'
;MGYPNDMFIRPATTNDVDFIESAFDHAREFMRANGNPTQWPSDYPNRSDALSDIERGECFLVCDEQGPLAVFSFARGPEEEYSQIDGAWHFDDEYGVIHRLASVRGRGVTRVVVDFCAGQVPYLRCDTHLDNGPMRRALEAYGFEPCGMISVRGQCPRIAYDGLFSQISK
;
A
#
# COMPACT_ATOMS: atom_id res chain seq x y z
N MET A 1 22.86 -3.72 -3.27
CA MET A 1 22.37 -3.50 -4.63
C MET A 1 21.30 -2.42 -4.58
N GLY A 2 21.45 -1.35 -5.39
CA GLY A 2 20.41 -0.35 -5.55
C GLY A 2 19.18 -0.93 -6.22
N TYR A 3 18.04 -0.34 -5.96
CA TYR A 3 16.81 -0.69 -6.66
C TYR A 3 16.96 -0.37 -8.16
N PRO A 4 16.23 -1.07 -9.04
CA PRO A 4 16.18 -0.69 -10.46
C PRO A 4 15.80 0.79 -10.58
N ASN A 5 16.57 1.56 -11.36
CA ASN A 5 16.37 2.98 -11.61
C ASN A 5 16.59 3.93 -10.42
N ASP A 6 17.47 3.57 -9.47
CA ASP A 6 17.86 4.43 -8.35
C ASP A 6 16.68 5.00 -7.53
N MET A 7 15.64 4.18 -7.33
CA MET A 7 14.49 4.55 -6.52
C MET A 7 14.87 4.71 -5.05
N PHE A 8 14.30 5.71 -4.41
CA PHE A 8 14.44 5.93 -2.97
C PHE A 8 13.10 6.37 -2.37
N ILE A 9 12.97 6.23 -1.06
CA ILE A 9 11.75 6.60 -0.34
C ILE A 9 12.05 7.76 0.60
N ARG A 10 11.15 8.73 0.63
CA ARG A 10 11.19 9.82 1.59
C ARG A 10 9.79 10.09 2.16
N PRO A 11 9.70 10.69 3.36
CA PRO A 11 8.41 11.18 3.86
C PRO A 11 7.81 12.21 2.92
N ALA A 12 6.48 12.18 2.77
CA ALA A 12 5.75 13.21 2.05
C ALA A 12 5.57 14.44 2.93
N THR A 13 5.52 15.60 2.28
CA THR A 13 5.19 16.87 2.92
C THR A 13 3.96 17.50 2.28
N THR A 14 3.44 18.57 2.86
CA THR A 14 2.29 19.29 2.29
C THR A 14 2.57 19.82 0.88
N ASN A 15 3.82 20.02 0.52
CA ASN A 15 4.21 20.43 -0.84
C ASN A 15 3.98 19.32 -1.88
N ASP A 16 3.82 18.08 -1.44
CA ASP A 16 3.63 16.92 -2.33
C ASP A 16 2.15 16.61 -2.60
N VAL A 17 1.23 17.32 -1.97
CA VAL A 17 -0.18 16.95 -1.96
C VAL A 17 -0.80 16.97 -3.36
N ASP A 18 -0.39 17.86 -4.26
CA ASP A 18 -0.89 17.90 -5.64
C ASP A 18 -0.46 16.67 -6.42
N PHE A 19 0.79 16.26 -6.25
CA PHE A 19 1.27 14.99 -6.84
C PHE A 19 0.48 13.80 -6.29
N ILE A 20 0.28 13.73 -4.97
CA ILE A 20 -0.42 12.62 -4.32
C ILE A 20 -1.85 12.51 -4.84
N GLU A 21 -2.55 13.63 -4.95
CA GLU A 21 -3.91 13.67 -5.48
C GLU A 21 -3.97 13.16 -6.93
N SER A 22 -3.02 13.59 -7.76
CA SER A 22 -2.92 13.11 -9.15
C SER A 22 -2.58 11.61 -9.21
N ALA A 23 -1.77 11.10 -8.30
CA ALA A 23 -1.47 9.68 -8.22
C ALA A 23 -2.70 8.85 -7.84
N PHE A 24 -3.51 9.34 -6.93
CA PHE A 24 -4.79 8.70 -6.58
C PHE A 24 -5.75 8.64 -7.78
N ASP A 25 -5.86 9.74 -8.52
CA ASP A 25 -6.71 9.79 -9.71
C ASP A 25 -6.22 8.80 -10.78
N HIS A 26 -4.93 8.76 -11.03
CA HIS A 26 -4.31 7.83 -11.97
C HIS A 26 -4.58 6.37 -11.57
N ALA A 27 -4.44 6.06 -10.28
CA ALA A 27 -4.69 4.71 -9.77
C ALA A 27 -6.16 4.30 -9.91
N ARG A 28 -7.11 5.21 -9.66
CA ARG A 28 -8.53 4.94 -9.88
C ARG A 28 -8.85 4.63 -11.34
N GLU A 29 -8.28 5.40 -12.27
CA GLU A 29 -8.45 5.15 -13.71
C GLU A 29 -7.87 3.80 -14.11
N PHE A 30 -6.69 3.47 -13.61
CA PHE A 30 -6.05 2.17 -13.84
C PHE A 30 -6.91 1.02 -13.32
N MET A 31 -7.44 1.14 -12.11
CA MET A 31 -8.33 0.13 -11.53
C MET A 31 -9.57 -0.10 -12.38
N ARG A 32 -10.22 0.98 -12.82
CA ARG A 32 -11.41 0.90 -13.69
C ARG A 32 -11.08 0.22 -15.02
N ALA A 33 -9.97 0.57 -15.64
CA ALA A 33 -9.53 0.01 -16.91
C ALA A 33 -9.16 -1.48 -16.81
N ASN A 34 -8.83 -1.97 -15.61
CA ASN A 34 -8.39 -3.34 -15.37
C ASN A 34 -9.43 -4.19 -14.62
N GLY A 35 -10.70 -3.85 -14.70
CA GLY A 35 -11.79 -4.66 -14.17
C GLY A 35 -12.04 -4.51 -12.67
N ASN A 36 -11.53 -3.46 -12.04
CA ASN A 36 -11.63 -3.20 -10.60
C ASN A 36 -12.22 -1.80 -10.33
N PRO A 37 -13.49 -1.54 -10.70
CA PRO A 37 -14.06 -0.19 -10.64
C PRO A 37 -14.53 0.23 -9.23
N THR A 38 -14.60 -0.69 -8.27
CA THR A 38 -15.27 -0.45 -6.99
C THR A 38 -14.33 -0.39 -5.79
N GLN A 39 -13.05 -0.72 -5.95
CA GLN A 39 -12.10 -0.70 -4.83
C GLN A 39 -11.97 0.71 -4.25
N TRP A 40 -11.78 1.70 -5.09
CA TRP A 40 -11.72 3.10 -4.71
C TRP A 40 -12.86 3.87 -5.37
N PRO A 41 -13.83 4.37 -4.59
CA PRO A 41 -14.86 5.24 -5.13
C PRO A 41 -14.28 6.58 -5.61
N SER A 42 -15.08 7.39 -6.31
CA SER A 42 -14.60 8.62 -6.93
C SER A 42 -14.08 9.67 -5.95
N ASP A 43 -14.48 9.59 -4.68
CA ASP A 43 -14.13 10.54 -3.61
C ASP A 43 -13.10 9.98 -2.61
N TYR A 44 -12.58 8.77 -2.82
CA TYR A 44 -11.61 8.16 -1.93
C TYR A 44 -10.52 7.41 -2.72
N PRO A 45 -9.24 7.47 -2.30
CA PRO A 45 -8.72 8.46 -1.35
C PRO A 45 -8.68 9.86 -1.98
N ASN A 46 -8.65 10.88 -1.14
CA ASN A 46 -8.68 12.28 -1.57
C ASN A 46 -7.59 13.11 -0.88
N ARG A 47 -7.59 14.42 -1.17
CA ARG A 47 -6.63 15.36 -0.60
C ARG A 47 -6.64 15.37 0.93
N SER A 48 -7.81 15.27 1.55
CA SER A 48 -7.95 15.22 3.01
C SER A 48 -7.31 13.97 3.59
N ASP A 49 -7.45 12.83 2.94
CA ASP A 49 -6.80 11.58 3.34
C ASP A 49 -5.27 11.72 3.29
N ALA A 50 -4.76 12.32 2.22
CA ALA A 50 -3.33 12.56 2.05
C ALA A 50 -2.78 13.48 3.15
N LEU A 51 -3.45 14.60 3.42
CA LEU A 51 -3.03 15.54 4.45
C LEU A 51 -3.04 14.90 5.84
N SER A 52 -4.05 14.10 6.14
CA SER A 52 -4.15 13.36 7.39
C SER A 52 -3.00 12.36 7.56
N ASP A 53 -2.68 11.61 6.51
CA ASP A 53 -1.53 10.68 6.54
C ASP A 53 -0.20 11.43 6.72
N ILE A 54 -0.03 12.57 6.06
CA ILE A 54 1.17 13.42 6.20
C ILE A 54 1.31 13.91 7.64
N GLU A 55 0.23 14.41 8.23
CA GLU A 55 0.22 14.92 9.61
C GLU A 55 0.61 13.83 10.61
N ARG A 56 0.18 12.59 10.39
CA ARG A 56 0.53 11.45 11.24
C ARG A 56 1.93 10.89 10.97
N GLY A 57 2.65 11.40 9.96
CA GLY A 57 3.95 10.86 9.58
C GLY A 57 3.86 9.47 8.91
N GLU A 58 2.73 9.15 8.32
CA GLU A 58 2.44 7.85 7.72
C GLU A 58 2.45 7.85 6.19
N CYS A 59 2.68 9.01 5.57
CA CYS A 59 2.67 9.15 4.11
C CYS A 59 4.10 9.24 3.57
N PHE A 60 4.39 8.42 2.57
CA PHE A 60 5.72 8.31 1.95
C PHE A 60 5.61 8.38 0.44
N LEU A 61 6.68 8.86 -0.18
CA LEU A 61 6.82 8.87 -1.64
C LEU A 61 7.96 7.98 -2.07
N VAL A 62 7.75 7.27 -3.16
CA VAL A 62 8.82 6.63 -3.91
C VAL A 62 9.25 7.63 -4.99
N CYS A 63 10.53 7.92 -5.05
CA CYS A 63 11.12 8.90 -5.96
C CYS A 63 12.26 8.27 -6.77
N ASP A 64 12.54 8.86 -7.90
CA ASP A 64 13.76 8.64 -8.68
C ASP A 64 14.39 9.99 -9.08
N GLU A 65 15.33 9.99 -10.01
CA GLU A 65 15.98 11.22 -10.48
C GLU A 65 15.01 12.26 -11.09
N GLN A 66 13.87 11.78 -11.61
CA GLN A 66 12.84 12.65 -12.20
C GLN A 66 11.84 13.18 -11.18
N GLY A 67 11.91 12.73 -9.93
CA GLY A 67 11.01 13.14 -8.86
C GLY A 67 10.06 12.03 -8.40
N PRO A 68 8.94 12.37 -7.75
CA PRO A 68 7.98 11.39 -7.24
C PRO A 68 7.36 10.54 -8.34
N LEU A 69 7.22 9.25 -8.08
CA LEU A 69 6.58 8.30 -8.99
C LEU A 69 5.48 7.46 -8.34
N ALA A 70 5.44 7.41 -7.01
CA ALA A 70 4.41 6.70 -6.28
C ALA A 70 4.22 7.28 -4.88
N VAL A 71 3.06 7.00 -4.30
CA VAL A 71 2.72 7.34 -2.92
C VAL A 71 2.20 6.08 -2.23
N PHE A 72 2.46 5.96 -0.94
CA PHE A 72 1.84 4.93 -0.09
C PHE A 72 1.72 5.43 1.35
N SER A 73 0.82 4.81 2.08
CA SER A 73 0.70 4.99 3.52
C SER A 73 1.28 3.77 4.24
N PHE A 74 2.02 4.02 5.30
CA PHE A 74 2.55 2.98 6.18
C PHE A 74 2.34 3.38 7.63
N ALA A 75 1.68 2.50 8.37
CA ALA A 75 1.39 2.69 9.79
C ALA A 75 1.68 1.42 10.56
N ARG A 76 1.99 1.54 11.86
CA ARG A 76 2.03 0.41 12.78
C ARG A 76 0.62 0.11 13.26
N GLY A 77 0.27 -1.19 13.33
CA GLY A 77 -1.00 -1.60 13.90
C GLY A 77 -1.10 -1.32 15.40
N PRO A 78 -2.25 -1.59 16.02
CA PRO A 78 -3.37 -2.31 15.43
C PRO A 78 -4.21 -1.46 14.47
N GLU A 79 -4.74 -2.11 13.44
CA GLU A 79 -5.71 -1.55 12.51
C GLU A 79 -7.10 -2.08 12.85
N GLU A 80 -8.04 -1.19 13.12
CA GLU A 80 -9.39 -1.57 13.58
C GLU A 80 -10.11 -2.49 12.57
N GLU A 81 -10.01 -2.17 11.28
CA GLU A 81 -10.65 -2.95 10.22
C GLU A 81 -10.08 -4.37 10.09
N TYR A 82 -8.91 -4.64 10.68
CA TYR A 82 -8.27 -5.96 10.70
C TYR A 82 -8.60 -6.79 11.93
N SER A 83 -9.36 -6.23 12.86
CA SER A 83 -9.76 -6.93 14.10
C SER A 83 -10.79 -8.03 13.86
N GLN A 84 -11.54 -7.95 12.77
CA GLN A 84 -12.53 -8.95 12.38
C GLN A 84 -12.24 -9.46 10.97
N ILE A 85 -11.88 -10.73 10.88
CA ILE A 85 -11.54 -11.39 9.62
C ILE A 85 -12.35 -12.68 9.49
N ASP A 86 -12.92 -12.90 8.32
CA ASP A 86 -13.44 -14.21 7.94
C ASP A 86 -12.29 -15.03 7.37
N GLY A 87 -11.66 -15.77 8.23
CA GLY A 87 -10.38 -16.45 8.03
C GLY A 87 -9.49 -16.27 9.24
N ALA A 88 -8.20 -16.27 9.03
CA ALA A 88 -7.22 -16.08 10.12
C ALA A 88 -5.91 -15.48 9.59
N TRP A 89 -5.37 -14.51 10.33
CA TRP A 89 -4.01 -14.05 10.14
C TRP A 89 -3.04 -15.18 10.49
N HIS A 90 -1.91 -15.27 9.77
CA HIS A 90 -0.94 -16.34 10.00
C HIS A 90 -0.12 -16.13 11.27
N PHE A 91 0.02 -14.89 11.73
CA PHE A 91 0.79 -14.55 12.93
C PHE A 91 0.02 -13.56 13.80
N ASP A 92 0.29 -13.60 15.09
CA ASP A 92 -0.27 -12.69 16.10
C ASP A 92 0.86 -11.86 16.72
N ASP A 93 1.60 -11.18 15.87
CA ASP A 93 2.71 -10.32 16.25
C ASP A 93 2.40 -8.85 15.94
N GLU A 94 3.25 -7.95 16.44
CA GLU A 94 3.23 -6.56 15.99
C GLU A 94 3.38 -6.51 14.48
N TYR A 95 2.57 -5.70 13.81
CA TYR A 95 2.57 -5.62 12.35
C TYR A 95 2.57 -4.19 11.83
N GLY A 96 3.09 -4.02 10.62
CA GLY A 96 2.94 -2.81 9.83
C GLY A 96 1.83 -2.99 8.81
N VAL A 97 1.17 -1.90 8.45
CA VAL A 97 0.06 -1.86 7.50
C VAL A 97 0.41 -0.96 6.34
N ILE A 98 0.29 -1.48 5.12
CA ILE A 98 0.48 -0.72 3.88
C ILE A 98 -0.89 -0.41 3.30
N HIS A 99 -1.16 0.88 3.07
CA HIS A 99 -2.40 1.37 2.50
C HIS A 99 -2.14 2.35 1.36
N ARG A 100 -3.13 2.54 0.52
CA ARG A 100 -3.21 3.62 -0.47
C ARG A 100 -1.97 3.71 -1.35
N LEU A 101 -1.45 2.56 -1.78
CA LEU A 101 -0.35 2.53 -2.75
C LEU A 101 -0.87 2.91 -4.13
N ALA A 102 -0.31 3.98 -4.67
CA ALA A 102 -0.65 4.48 -6.00
C ALA A 102 0.62 4.89 -6.74
N SER A 103 0.86 4.33 -7.92
CA SER A 103 2.01 4.67 -8.75
C SER A 103 1.55 5.25 -10.08
N VAL A 104 2.27 6.27 -10.56
CA VAL A 104 1.98 6.91 -11.86
C VAL A 104 2.92 6.43 -12.95
N ARG A 105 4.07 5.88 -12.58
CA ARG A 105 5.09 5.35 -13.50
C ARG A 105 6.05 4.44 -12.75
N GLY A 106 6.96 3.81 -13.48
CA GLY A 106 8.01 2.95 -12.92
C GLY A 106 7.59 1.49 -12.82
N ARG A 107 8.60 0.64 -12.68
CA ARG A 107 8.45 -0.80 -12.47
C ARG A 107 9.10 -1.21 -11.16
N GLY A 108 8.55 -2.22 -10.51
CA GLY A 108 9.09 -2.74 -9.26
C GLY A 108 8.80 -1.86 -8.04
N VAL A 109 7.86 -0.93 -8.15
CA VAL A 109 7.49 -0.02 -7.07
C VAL A 109 7.00 -0.79 -5.85
N THR A 110 6.14 -1.77 -6.04
CA THR A 110 5.61 -2.58 -4.94
C THR A 110 6.73 -3.24 -4.14
N ARG A 111 7.75 -3.76 -4.80
CA ARG A 111 8.90 -4.37 -4.13
C ARG A 111 9.65 -3.35 -3.27
N VAL A 112 9.92 -2.17 -3.81
CA VAL A 112 10.62 -1.10 -3.08
C VAL A 112 9.84 -0.72 -1.81
N VAL A 113 8.52 -0.60 -1.94
CA VAL A 113 7.63 -0.29 -0.81
C VAL A 113 7.66 -1.40 0.23
N VAL A 114 7.52 -2.65 -0.19
CA VAL A 114 7.53 -3.81 0.73
C VAL A 114 8.87 -3.91 1.46
N ASP A 115 9.97 -3.78 0.76
CA ASP A 115 11.32 -3.84 1.36
C ASP A 115 11.51 -2.72 2.40
N PHE A 116 11.07 -1.52 2.09
CA PHE A 116 11.14 -0.40 3.04
C PHE A 116 10.31 -0.67 4.29
N CYS A 117 9.06 -1.10 4.12
CA CYS A 117 8.16 -1.37 5.24
C CYS A 117 8.63 -2.55 6.09
N ALA A 118 9.13 -3.62 5.46
CA ALA A 118 9.68 -4.77 6.16
C ALA A 118 10.92 -4.42 6.98
N GLY A 119 11.69 -3.42 6.55
CA GLY A 119 12.81 -2.88 7.30
C GLY A 119 12.39 -2.15 8.57
N GLN A 120 11.14 -1.67 8.64
CA GLN A 120 10.56 -1.01 9.81
C GLN A 120 9.89 -2.02 10.76
N VAL A 121 9.05 -2.89 10.20
CA VAL A 121 8.35 -3.96 10.91
C VAL A 121 8.35 -5.19 10.01
N PRO A 122 8.96 -6.31 10.42
CA PRO A 122 9.09 -7.47 9.52
C PRO A 122 7.78 -8.19 9.20
N TYR A 123 6.76 -8.08 10.05
CA TYR A 123 5.44 -8.64 9.80
C TYR A 123 4.50 -7.56 9.24
N LEU A 124 4.04 -7.78 8.01
CA LEU A 124 3.23 -6.81 7.28
C LEU A 124 1.84 -7.38 6.97
N ARG A 125 0.84 -6.53 7.05
CA ARG A 125 -0.53 -6.81 6.64
C ARG A 125 -0.99 -5.78 5.62
N CYS A 126 -1.81 -6.20 4.68
CA CYS A 126 -2.46 -5.32 3.73
C CYS A 126 -3.73 -5.97 3.20
N ASP A 127 -4.48 -5.25 2.40
CA ASP A 127 -5.69 -5.76 1.77
C ASP A 127 -5.85 -5.18 0.37
N THR A 128 -6.60 -5.88 -0.47
CA THR A 128 -6.95 -5.40 -1.79
C THR A 128 -8.27 -6.01 -2.23
N HIS A 129 -8.92 -5.41 -3.22
CA HIS A 129 -10.16 -5.94 -3.77
C HIS A 129 -9.91 -7.25 -4.52
N LEU A 130 -10.87 -8.16 -4.45
CA LEU A 130 -10.77 -9.45 -5.13
C LEU A 130 -10.52 -9.30 -6.64
N ASP A 131 -11.07 -8.25 -7.24
CA ASP A 131 -10.93 -7.94 -8.68
C ASP A 131 -9.61 -7.24 -9.04
N ASN A 132 -8.79 -6.90 -8.06
CA ASN A 132 -7.50 -6.26 -8.31
C ASN A 132 -6.43 -7.31 -8.63
N GLY A 133 -6.54 -7.90 -9.81
CA GLY A 133 -5.62 -8.93 -10.28
C GLY A 133 -4.14 -8.52 -10.25
N PRO A 134 -3.77 -7.34 -10.80
CA PRO A 134 -2.39 -6.88 -10.77
C PRO A 134 -1.79 -6.80 -9.36
N MET A 135 -2.50 -6.22 -8.41
CA MET A 135 -2.02 -6.11 -7.02
C MET A 135 -1.93 -7.47 -6.34
N ARG A 136 -2.93 -8.34 -6.54
CA ARG A 136 -2.90 -9.68 -5.98
C ARG A 136 -1.69 -10.47 -6.46
N ARG A 137 -1.40 -10.43 -7.76
CA ARG A 137 -0.22 -11.09 -8.33
C ARG A 137 1.08 -10.53 -7.77
N ALA A 138 1.16 -9.20 -7.60
CA ALA A 138 2.34 -8.56 -7.04
C ALA A 138 2.56 -8.97 -5.58
N LEU A 139 1.52 -8.94 -4.76
CA LEU A 139 1.61 -9.33 -3.35
C LEU A 139 2.05 -10.80 -3.20
N GLU A 140 1.42 -11.70 -3.95
CA GLU A 140 1.77 -13.12 -3.89
C GLU A 140 3.20 -13.38 -4.40
N ALA A 141 3.64 -12.66 -5.44
CA ALA A 141 5.01 -12.76 -5.95
C ALA A 141 6.06 -12.29 -4.93
N TYR A 142 5.72 -11.38 -4.04
CA TYR A 142 6.65 -10.86 -3.02
C TYR A 142 6.57 -11.60 -1.69
N GLY A 143 5.73 -12.61 -1.57
CA GLY A 143 5.68 -13.47 -0.40
C GLY A 143 4.51 -13.22 0.54
N PHE A 144 3.54 -12.40 0.17
CA PHE A 144 2.29 -12.29 0.92
C PHE A 144 1.40 -13.49 0.63
N GLU A 145 0.67 -13.92 1.64
CA GLU A 145 -0.30 -15.01 1.55
C GLU A 145 -1.70 -14.52 1.91
N PRO A 146 -2.73 -15.00 1.21
CA PRO A 146 -4.11 -14.65 1.54
C PRO A 146 -4.51 -15.28 2.89
N CYS A 147 -5.22 -14.49 3.70
CA CYS A 147 -5.65 -14.87 5.05
C CYS A 147 -7.16 -15.06 5.16
N GLY A 148 -7.93 -14.42 4.30
CA GLY A 148 -9.38 -14.42 4.35
C GLY A 148 -9.95 -13.09 3.91
N MET A 149 -11.18 -12.80 4.33
CA MET A 149 -11.90 -11.60 3.92
C MET A 149 -12.12 -10.66 5.09
N ILE A 150 -11.96 -9.36 4.82
CA ILE A 150 -12.31 -8.27 5.74
C ILE A 150 -13.28 -7.31 5.06
N SER A 151 -13.92 -6.46 5.83
CA SER A 151 -14.72 -5.35 5.36
C SER A 151 -14.04 -4.03 5.69
N VAL A 152 -13.86 -3.19 4.69
CA VAL A 152 -13.34 -1.83 4.90
C VAL A 152 -14.44 -0.82 4.65
N ARG A 153 -14.38 0.32 5.33
CA ARG A 153 -15.38 1.40 5.24
C ARG A 153 -16.83 0.89 5.34
N GLY A 154 -17.02 -0.07 6.26
CA GLY A 154 -18.33 -0.61 6.63
C GLY A 154 -18.88 -1.72 5.77
N GLN A 155 -18.65 -1.75 4.47
CA GLN A 155 -19.27 -2.75 3.57
C GLN A 155 -18.44 -3.11 2.34
N CYS A 156 -17.21 -2.62 2.19
CA CYS A 156 -16.39 -2.99 1.05
C CYS A 156 -15.59 -4.26 1.36
N PRO A 157 -15.89 -5.40 0.72
CA PRO A 157 -15.14 -6.63 0.95
C PRO A 157 -13.74 -6.51 0.35
N ARG A 158 -12.75 -6.98 1.10
CA ARG A 158 -11.35 -7.03 0.69
C ARG A 158 -10.77 -8.40 1.03
N ILE A 159 -9.87 -8.84 0.18
CA ILE A 159 -9.02 -9.99 0.53
C ILE A 159 -7.85 -9.48 1.37
N ALA A 160 -7.67 -10.09 2.54
CA ALA A 160 -6.59 -9.76 3.47
C ALA A 160 -5.36 -10.60 3.15
N TYR A 161 -4.20 -9.96 3.22
CA TYR A 161 -2.90 -10.59 3.01
C TYR A 161 -1.97 -10.29 4.17
N ASP A 162 -1.13 -11.23 4.51
CA ASP A 162 0.00 -10.99 5.39
C ASP A 162 1.29 -11.60 4.87
N GLY A 163 2.40 -11.14 5.41
CA GLY A 163 3.72 -11.68 5.09
C GLY A 163 4.70 -11.39 6.22
N LEU A 164 5.53 -12.37 6.52
CA LEU A 164 6.64 -12.23 7.44
C LEU A 164 7.93 -12.20 6.63
N PHE A 165 8.62 -11.06 6.68
CA PHE A 165 9.81 -10.82 5.89
C PHE A 165 11.03 -10.85 6.81
N SER A 166 11.90 -11.85 6.64
CA SER A 166 13.16 -11.89 7.37
C SER A 166 14.04 -10.73 6.91
N GLN A 167 14.60 -9.99 7.87
CA GLN A 167 15.61 -8.98 7.54
C GLN A 167 16.81 -9.69 6.92
N ILE A 168 17.19 -9.26 5.71
CA ILE A 168 18.43 -9.73 5.12
C ILE A 168 19.53 -9.08 5.95
N SER A 169 20.26 -9.92 6.70
CA SER A 169 21.48 -9.48 7.39
C SER A 169 22.43 -8.90 6.35
N LYS A 170 22.77 -7.63 6.49
CA LYS A 170 23.83 -7.02 5.68
C LYS A 170 25.18 -7.61 6.06
#